data_d3389bc96df8547324759779a3b4517e
#
_entry.id   d3389bc96df8547324759779a3b4517e
#
_cell.length_a   1.000
_cell.length_b   1.000
_cell.length_c   1.000
_cell.angle_alpha   90.00
_cell.angle_beta   90.00
_cell.angle_gamma   90.00
#
_symmetry.space_group_name_H-M   'P 1'
#
loop_
_entity.id
_entity.type
_entity.pdbx_description
1 polymer ?
#
loop_
_entity_poly.entity_id
_entity_poly.type
_entity_poly.pdbx_seq_one_letter_code
_entity_poly.pdbx_strand_id
1 'polypeptide(L)'
;MNSLGGLVGMVRRILFGTVVVEGIGAVFYAIQFSRDYGLVKGIWYGVFHSVSAFCNAGIDILGEDSLARYVTNPLINITTMMLIILGGIGFTVWYDVIDNGKKIWYREIPKKWCFTRLKLHSKIAIVTTLILLIAGTLLNFVLEYRNPETIENLNTGQKIMASAFQAVTTRTAGFSTFQQSGMHEETGFLNIILMLSLIHI
;
A
#
# COMPACT_ATOMS: atom_id res chain seq x y z
N MET A 1 -28.98 20.06 12.45
CA MET A 1 -28.00 20.04 13.55
C MET A 1 -27.37 18.67 13.59
N ASN A 2 -26.25 18.50 12.87
CA ASN A 2 -25.49 17.25 12.94
C ASN A 2 -24.80 17.21 14.28
N SER A 3 -25.30 16.37 15.15
CA SER A 3 -24.88 16.28 16.53
C SER A 3 -23.39 15.90 16.61
N LEU A 4 -22.65 16.56 17.51
CA LEU A 4 -21.30 16.20 17.93
C LEU A 4 -21.15 14.68 18.15
N GLY A 5 -22.21 13.99 18.57
CA GLY A 5 -22.25 12.55 18.73
C GLY A 5 -22.04 11.74 17.44
N GLY A 6 -22.48 12.24 16.29
CA GLY A 6 -22.23 11.59 14.99
C GLY A 6 -20.75 11.68 14.59
N LEU A 7 -20.11 12.82 14.83
CA LEU A 7 -18.69 13.05 14.57
C LEU A 7 -17.82 12.15 15.45
N VAL A 8 -18.10 12.11 16.77
CA VAL A 8 -17.38 11.26 17.72
C VAL A 8 -17.49 9.78 17.34
N GLY A 9 -18.68 9.33 16.94
CA GLY A 9 -18.90 7.96 16.47
C GLY A 9 -18.08 7.62 15.22
N MET A 10 -17.98 8.56 14.28
CA MET A 10 -17.16 8.39 13.07
C MET A 10 -15.67 8.30 13.41
N VAL A 11 -15.15 9.21 14.22
CA VAL A 11 -13.73 9.21 14.63
C VAL A 11 -13.37 7.91 15.35
N ARG A 12 -14.22 7.45 16.28
CA ARG A 12 -13.99 6.17 16.98
C ARG A 12 -13.92 4.98 16.02
N ARG A 13 -14.76 4.94 15.01
CA ARG A 13 -14.71 3.87 13.99
C ARG A 13 -13.42 3.95 13.19
N ILE A 14 -13.00 5.15 12.76
CA ILE A 14 -11.75 5.36 12.04
C ILE A 14 -10.57 4.84 12.87
N LEU A 15 -10.43 5.29 14.11
CA LEU A 15 -9.35 4.86 15.00
C LEU A 15 -9.33 3.35 15.19
N PHE A 16 -10.49 2.73 15.42
CA PHE A 16 -10.56 1.28 15.56
C PHE A 16 -10.15 0.55 14.28
N GLY A 17 -10.62 1.01 13.11
CA GLY A 17 -10.24 0.43 11.82
C GLY A 17 -8.73 0.53 11.54
N THR A 18 -8.14 1.69 11.83
CA THR A 18 -6.70 1.94 11.72
C THR A 18 -5.90 0.96 12.58
N VAL A 19 -6.20 0.90 13.89
CA VAL A 19 -5.50 0.02 14.83
C VAL A 19 -5.59 -1.45 14.41
N VAL A 20 -6.74 -1.90 13.89
CA VAL A 20 -6.91 -3.28 13.42
C VAL A 20 -6.03 -3.57 12.21
N VAL A 21 -6.00 -2.69 11.21
CA VAL A 21 -5.21 -2.91 10.00
C VAL A 21 -3.72 -2.80 10.28
N GLU A 22 -3.29 -1.79 11.04
CA GLU A 22 -1.92 -1.64 11.49
C GLU A 22 -1.48 -2.82 12.36
N GLY A 23 -2.34 -3.31 13.25
CA GLY A 23 -2.07 -4.48 14.08
C GLY A 23 -1.83 -5.75 13.25
N ILE A 24 -2.66 -5.99 12.22
CA ILE A 24 -2.47 -7.11 11.29
C ILE A 24 -1.15 -6.96 10.52
N GLY A 25 -0.87 -5.77 10.00
CA GLY A 25 0.40 -5.47 9.32
C GLY A 25 1.61 -5.70 10.22
N ALA A 26 1.52 -5.22 11.47
CA ALA A 26 2.59 -5.39 12.46
C ALA A 26 2.89 -6.88 12.73
N VAL A 27 1.87 -7.74 12.79
CA VAL A 27 2.06 -9.18 12.93
C VAL A 27 2.81 -9.77 11.74
N PHE A 28 2.42 -9.42 10.51
CA PHE A 28 3.12 -9.92 9.32
C PHE A 28 4.57 -9.46 9.25
N TYR A 29 4.86 -8.20 9.55
CA TYR A 29 6.23 -7.70 9.65
C TYR A 29 7.01 -8.39 10.78
N ALA A 30 6.39 -8.55 11.96
CA ALA A 30 7.04 -9.16 13.11
C ALA A 30 7.45 -10.62 12.85
N ILE A 31 6.69 -11.37 12.04
CA ILE A 31 7.05 -12.75 11.65
C ILE A 31 8.42 -12.78 10.95
N GLN A 32 8.69 -11.84 10.05
CA GLN A 32 9.98 -11.78 9.35
C GLN A 32 11.06 -11.11 10.21
N PHE A 33 10.76 -9.93 10.74
CA PHE A 33 11.76 -9.16 11.49
C PHE A 33 12.22 -9.83 12.79
N SER A 34 11.35 -10.65 13.42
CA SER A 34 11.77 -11.42 14.59
C SER A 34 12.81 -12.50 14.26
N ARG A 35 12.80 -13.02 13.04
CA ARG A 35 13.82 -13.96 12.57
C ARG A 35 15.16 -13.27 12.33
N ASP A 36 15.14 -12.02 11.85
CA ASP A 36 16.33 -11.30 11.42
C ASP A 36 16.97 -10.50 12.58
N TYR A 37 16.16 -9.94 13.48
CA TYR A 37 16.59 -9.01 14.54
C TYR A 37 16.30 -9.50 15.97
N GLY A 38 15.74 -10.69 16.13
CA GLY A 38 15.28 -11.21 17.42
C GLY A 38 13.88 -10.71 17.81
N LEU A 39 13.24 -11.40 18.77
CA LEU A 39 11.81 -11.25 19.07
C LEU A 39 11.41 -9.81 19.45
N VAL A 40 12.13 -9.21 20.41
CA VAL A 40 11.75 -7.89 20.94
C VAL A 40 11.93 -6.79 19.90
N LYS A 41 13.09 -6.75 19.24
CA LYS A 41 13.36 -5.78 18.18
C LYS A 41 12.46 -6.02 16.96
N GLY A 42 12.23 -7.28 16.60
CA GLY A 42 11.38 -7.64 15.48
C GLY A 42 9.92 -7.21 15.65
N ILE A 43 9.36 -7.34 16.85
CA ILE A 43 8.01 -6.83 17.16
C ILE A 43 7.99 -5.30 17.07
N TRP A 44 8.97 -4.63 17.67
CA TRP A 44 9.05 -3.16 17.61
C TRP A 44 9.16 -2.64 16.18
N TYR A 45 10.05 -3.23 15.38
CA TYR A 45 10.22 -2.89 13.98
C TYR A 45 8.95 -3.17 13.18
N GLY A 46 8.27 -4.29 13.49
CA GLY A 46 6.99 -4.63 12.86
C GLY A 46 5.91 -3.60 13.11
N VAL A 47 5.73 -3.16 14.36
CA VAL A 47 4.77 -2.11 14.71
C VAL A 47 5.12 -0.79 14.03
N PHE A 48 6.39 -0.38 14.12
CA PHE A 48 6.86 0.87 13.52
C PHE A 48 6.61 0.92 12.01
N HIS A 49 7.04 -0.13 11.27
CA HIS A 49 6.88 -0.19 9.82
C HIS A 49 5.42 -0.30 9.39
N SER A 50 4.58 -0.99 10.18
CA SER A 50 3.15 -1.07 9.88
C SER A 50 2.48 0.29 9.97
N VAL A 51 2.73 1.05 11.01
CA VAL A 51 2.22 2.42 11.17
C VAL A 51 2.76 3.33 10.07
N SER A 52 4.08 3.28 9.82
CA SER A 52 4.73 4.09 8.78
C SER A 52 4.17 3.81 7.38
N ALA A 53 3.95 2.52 7.04
CA ALA A 53 3.40 2.13 5.75
C ALA A 53 1.93 2.54 5.60
N PHE A 54 1.11 2.33 6.64
CA PHE A 54 -0.30 2.71 6.61
C PHE A 54 -0.51 4.23 6.54
N CYS A 55 0.32 4.99 7.25
CA CYS A 55 0.29 6.45 7.21
C CYS A 55 0.95 7.04 5.95
N ASN A 56 1.47 6.23 5.03
CA ASN A 56 2.26 6.64 3.86
C ASN A 56 3.42 7.59 4.25
N ALA A 57 4.07 7.34 5.38
CA ALA A 57 5.13 8.17 5.91
C ALA A 57 6.51 7.83 5.34
N GLY A 58 6.74 6.57 4.96
CA GLY A 58 7.99 6.08 4.37
C GLY A 58 9.20 6.13 5.28
N ILE A 59 8.97 6.37 6.56
CA ILE A 59 10.04 6.37 7.56
C ILE A 59 10.34 4.93 7.93
N ASP A 60 11.61 4.54 7.86
CA ASP A 60 12.08 3.24 8.33
C ASP A 60 13.19 3.37 9.36
N ILE A 61 13.44 2.28 10.06
CA ILE A 61 14.48 2.17 11.11
C ILE A 61 15.43 0.98 10.85
N LEU A 62 15.43 0.47 9.61
CA LEU A 62 16.25 -0.67 9.22
C LEU A 62 17.67 -0.27 8.78
N GLY A 63 17.87 0.98 8.38
CA GLY A 63 19.13 1.53 7.91
C GLY A 63 19.02 2.29 6.58
N GLU A 64 20.15 2.57 5.95
CA GLU A 64 20.23 3.44 4.76
C GLU A 64 19.53 2.86 3.52
N ASP A 65 19.43 1.53 3.43
CA ASP A 65 18.89 0.85 2.25
C ASP A 65 17.38 0.58 2.32
N SER A 66 16.66 1.12 3.30
CA SER A 66 15.22 0.91 3.51
C SER A 66 14.84 -0.59 3.43
N LEU A 67 13.90 -0.97 2.56
CA LEU A 67 13.46 -2.36 2.38
C LEU A 67 14.24 -3.11 1.27
N ALA A 68 15.37 -2.58 0.76
CA ALA A 68 16.12 -3.20 -0.33
C ALA A 68 16.57 -4.64 0.01
N ARG A 69 16.94 -4.90 1.28
CA ARG A 69 17.28 -6.25 1.75
C ARG A 69 16.13 -7.25 1.55
N TYR A 70 14.89 -6.78 1.51
CA TYR A 70 13.67 -7.58 1.42
C TYR A 70 13.05 -7.56 0.01
N VAL A 71 13.76 -7.10 -1.02
CA VAL A 71 13.24 -7.04 -2.41
C VAL A 71 12.69 -8.39 -2.90
N THR A 72 13.29 -9.50 -2.47
CA THR A 72 12.86 -10.85 -2.84
C THR A 72 11.84 -11.48 -1.87
N ASN A 73 11.53 -10.81 -0.75
CA ASN A 73 10.64 -11.35 0.27
C ASN A 73 9.17 -10.95 -0.01
N PRO A 74 8.33 -11.90 -0.45
CA PRO A 74 6.94 -11.58 -0.80
C PRO A 74 6.10 -11.16 0.39
N LEU A 75 6.38 -11.68 1.61
CA LEU A 75 5.64 -11.34 2.81
C LEU A 75 5.77 -9.85 3.12
N ILE A 76 6.99 -9.33 3.18
CA ILE A 76 7.25 -7.92 3.46
C ILE A 76 6.68 -7.04 2.34
N ASN A 77 6.97 -7.36 1.08
CA ASN A 77 6.54 -6.55 -0.06
C ASN A 77 5.01 -6.46 -0.15
N ILE A 78 4.30 -7.58 -0.07
CA ILE A 78 2.84 -7.60 -0.15
C ILE A 78 2.23 -6.87 1.05
N THR A 79 2.75 -7.08 2.27
CA THR A 79 2.26 -6.39 3.47
C THR A 79 2.41 -4.88 3.33
N THR A 80 3.58 -4.41 2.90
CA THR A 80 3.85 -2.98 2.68
C THR A 80 2.90 -2.40 1.64
N MET A 81 2.81 -3.03 0.46
CA MET A 81 1.92 -2.58 -0.61
C MET A 81 0.46 -2.51 -0.16
N MET A 82 -0.03 -3.53 0.55
CA MET A 82 -1.41 -3.54 1.03
C MET A 82 -1.68 -2.44 2.05
N LEU A 83 -0.76 -2.19 3.00
CA LEU A 83 -0.89 -1.13 3.98
C LEU A 83 -0.91 0.26 3.31
N ILE A 84 -0.01 0.52 2.36
CA ILE A 84 0.05 1.76 1.59
C ILE A 84 -1.27 2.00 0.82
N ILE A 85 -1.75 0.97 0.12
CA ILE A 85 -2.99 1.08 -0.65
C ILE A 85 -4.18 1.33 0.28
N LEU A 86 -4.28 0.58 1.37
CA LEU A 86 -5.35 0.74 2.34
C LEU A 86 -5.29 2.11 3.02
N GLY A 87 -4.14 2.59 3.41
CA GLY A 87 -3.97 3.92 4.00
C GLY A 87 -4.33 5.05 3.04
N GLY A 88 -3.90 4.91 1.76
CA GLY A 88 -4.09 5.95 0.74
C GLY A 88 -5.49 6.03 0.12
N ILE A 89 -6.31 4.99 0.23
CA ILE A 89 -7.63 4.95 -0.45
C ILE A 89 -8.70 5.82 0.24
N GLY A 90 -8.51 6.13 1.52
CA GLY A 90 -9.40 6.95 2.33
C GLY A 90 -10.50 6.19 3.04
N PHE A 91 -10.82 6.65 4.26
CA PHE A 91 -11.81 5.99 5.15
C PHE A 91 -13.24 6.00 4.61
N THR A 92 -13.61 7.01 3.83
CA THR A 92 -14.94 7.09 3.21
C THR A 92 -15.18 5.94 2.24
N VAL A 93 -14.17 5.55 1.49
CA VAL A 93 -14.21 4.38 0.59
C VAL A 93 -14.25 3.09 1.38
N TRP A 94 -13.47 2.98 2.46
CA TRP A 94 -13.48 1.81 3.35
C TRP A 94 -14.88 1.51 3.87
N TYR A 95 -15.53 2.52 4.45
CA TYR A 95 -16.87 2.32 5.02
C TYR A 95 -17.90 2.00 3.95
N ASP A 96 -17.81 2.62 2.78
CA ASP A 96 -18.71 2.32 1.68
C ASP A 96 -18.56 0.85 1.22
N VAL A 97 -17.32 0.35 1.10
CA VAL A 97 -17.04 -1.05 0.75
C VAL A 97 -17.48 -2.01 1.86
N ILE A 98 -17.18 -1.70 3.13
CA ILE A 98 -17.55 -2.55 4.26
C ILE A 98 -19.07 -2.63 4.42
N ASP A 99 -19.78 -1.51 4.31
CA ASP A 99 -21.24 -1.48 4.45
C ASP A 99 -21.93 -2.23 3.30
N ASN A 100 -21.45 -2.09 2.08
CA ASN A 100 -21.95 -2.89 0.96
C ASN A 100 -21.60 -4.37 1.11
N GLY A 101 -20.39 -4.70 1.59
CA GLY A 101 -19.98 -6.07 1.88
C GLY A 101 -20.88 -6.74 2.91
N LYS A 102 -21.23 -6.04 4.00
CA LYS A 102 -22.18 -6.53 5.01
C LYS A 102 -23.54 -6.84 4.40
N LYS A 103 -24.10 -5.94 3.58
CA LYS A 103 -25.40 -6.15 2.92
C LYS A 103 -25.39 -7.38 1.99
N ILE A 104 -24.26 -7.65 1.34
CA ILE A 104 -24.09 -8.87 0.54
C ILE A 104 -24.01 -10.11 1.44
N TRP A 105 -23.29 -10.03 2.55
CA TRP A 105 -23.17 -11.13 3.51
C TRP A 105 -24.53 -11.50 4.11
N TYR A 106 -25.35 -10.52 4.47
CA TYR A 106 -26.72 -10.73 4.94
C TYR A 106 -27.73 -11.06 3.82
N ARG A 107 -27.25 -11.27 2.58
CA ARG A 107 -28.08 -11.58 1.38
C ARG A 107 -29.14 -10.52 1.04
N GLU A 108 -28.99 -9.31 1.53
CA GLU A 108 -29.86 -8.19 1.17
C GLU A 108 -29.67 -7.74 -0.28
N ILE A 109 -28.46 -7.98 -0.84
CA ILE A 109 -28.10 -7.57 -2.20
C ILE A 109 -27.37 -8.73 -2.91
N PRO A 110 -27.67 -9.01 -4.19
CA PRO A 110 -26.94 -9.97 -5.01
C PRO A 110 -25.46 -9.57 -5.19
N LYS A 111 -24.52 -10.52 -5.13
CA LYS A 111 -23.06 -10.29 -5.29
C LYS A 111 -22.70 -9.48 -6.54
N LYS A 112 -23.42 -9.69 -7.68
CA LYS A 112 -23.21 -8.96 -8.94
C LYS A 112 -23.44 -7.45 -8.85
N TRP A 113 -24.13 -6.98 -7.82
CA TRP A 113 -24.44 -5.56 -7.63
C TRP A 113 -23.49 -4.85 -6.66
N CYS A 114 -22.45 -5.55 -6.16
CA CYS A 114 -21.48 -5.02 -5.21
C CYS A 114 -20.89 -3.68 -5.69
N PHE A 115 -20.32 -3.68 -6.89
CA PHE A 115 -19.68 -2.50 -7.46
C PHE A 115 -20.70 -1.41 -7.84
N THR A 116 -21.87 -1.81 -8.38
CA THR A 116 -22.88 -0.86 -8.84
C THR A 116 -23.48 -0.03 -7.70
N ARG A 117 -23.52 -0.58 -6.48
CA ARG A 117 -24.09 0.08 -5.29
C ARG A 117 -23.12 0.97 -4.54
N LEU A 118 -21.83 0.93 -4.85
CA LEU A 118 -20.84 1.86 -4.29
C LEU A 118 -21.18 3.30 -4.70
N LYS A 119 -20.84 4.24 -3.82
CA LYS A 119 -20.93 5.68 -4.11
C LYS A 119 -20.02 6.04 -5.29
N LEU A 120 -20.38 7.06 -6.05
CA LEU A 120 -19.60 7.50 -7.21
C LEU A 120 -18.14 7.80 -6.85
N HIS A 121 -17.89 8.50 -5.74
CA HIS A 121 -16.56 8.78 -5.24
C HIS A 121 -15.75 7.50 -4.99
N SER A 122 -16.33 6.50 -4.33
CA SER A 122 -15.67 5.21 -4.08
C SER A 122 -15.33 4.45 -5.36
N LYS A 123 -16.23 4.48 -6.36
CA LYS A 123 -16.00 3.89 -7.68
C LYS A 123 -14.81 4.54 -8.37
N ILE A 124 -14.82 5.88 -8.45
CA ILE A 124 -13.74 6.64 -9.08
C ILE A 124 -12.43 6.35 -8.38
N ALA A 125 -12.37 6.47 -7.06
CA ALA A 125 -11.16 6.22 -6.29
C ALA A 125 -10.59 4.81 -6.52
N ILE A 126 -11.41 3.76 -6.49
CA ILE A 126 -10.98 2.38 -6.70
C ILE A 126 -10.50 2.16 -8.15
N VAL A 127 -11.28 2.60 -9.14
CA VAL A 127 -10.94 2.39 -10.55
C VAL A 127 -9.67 3.13 -10.93
N THR A 128 -9.56 4.41 -10.57
CA THR A 128 -8.35 5.20 -10.87
C THR A 128 -7.13 4.62 -10.16
N THR A 129 -7.28 4.20 -8.91
CA THR A 129 -6.22 3.50 -8.17
C THR A 129 -5.74 2.26 -8.94
N LEU A 130 -6.65 1.38 -9.37
CA LEU A 130 -6.29 0.17 -10.10
C LEU A 130 -5.62 0.47 -11.43
N ILE A 131 -6.13 1.43 -12.20
CA ILE A 131 -5.54 1.84 -13.48
C ILE A 131 -4.11 2.34 -13.27
N LEU A 132 -3.88 3.24 -12.30
CA LEU A 132 -2.56 3.79 -12.03
C LEU A 132 -1.58 2.73 -11.51
N LEU A 133 -2.04 1.79 -10.68
CA LEU A 133 -1.19 0.69 -10.21
C LEU A 133 -0.79 -0.25 -11.36
N ILE A 134 -1.74 -0.62 -12.19
CA ILE A 134 -1.46 -1.52 -13.34
C ILE A 134 -0.54 -0.81 -14.34
N ALA A 135 -0.88 0.41 -14.74
CA ALA A 135 -0.07 1.18 -15.68
C ALA A 135 1.32 1.48 -15.12
N GLY A 136 1.41 1.92 -13.86
CA GLY A 136 2.68 2.17 -13.19
C GLY A 136 3.54 0.91 -13.07
N THR A 137 2.95 -0.22 -12.71
CA THR A 137 3.67 -1.51 -12.65
C THR A 137 4.22 -1.91 -14.01
N LEU A 138 3.40 -1.84 -15.06
CA LEU A 138 3.81 -2.21 -16.42
C LEU A 138 4.92 -1.30 -16.95
N LEU A 139 4.78 0.01 -16.75
CA LEU A 139 5.77 0.98 -17.21
C LEU A 139 7.09 0.84 -16.45
N ASN A 140 7.06 0.74 -15.12
CA ASN A 140 8.28 0.49 -14.34
C ASN A 140 8.93 -0.85 -14.75
N PHE A 141 8.15 -1.90 -14.96
CA PHE A 141 8.66 -3.19 -15.40
C PHE A 141 9.37 -3.10 -16.77
N VAL A 142 8.78 -2.41 -17.74
CA VAL A 142 9.34 -2.28 -19.09
C VAL A 142 10.62 -1.43 -19.09
N LEU A 143 10.58 -0.28 -18.39
CA LEU A 143 11.70 0.66 -18.35
C LEU A 143 12.91 0.09 -17.60
N GLU A 144 12.69 -0.59 -16.47
CA GLU A 144 13.77 -1.12 -15.62
C GLU A 144 14.17 -2.56 -15.94
N TYR A 145 13.53 -3.24 -16.90
CA TYR A 145 13.68 -4.68 -17.14
C TYR A 145 15.15 -5.13 -17.31
N ARG A 146 15.97 -4.30 -17.94
CA ARG A 146 17.40 -4.56 -18.25
C ARG A 146 18.36 -3.71 -17.42
N ASN A 147 17.88 -3.05 -16.38
CA ASN A 147 18.73 -2.20 -15.57
C ASN A 147 19.48 -3.04 -14.52
N PRO A 148 20.82 -3.18 -14.63
CA PRO A 148 21.62 -4.00 -13.71
C PRO A 148 21.67 -3.43 -12.28
N GLU A 149 21.44 -2.12 -12.10
CA GLU A 149 21.46 -1.46 -10.81
C GLU A 149 20.14 -1.63 -10.03
N THR A 150 19.07 -2.08 -10.72
CA THR A 150 17.75 -2.19 -10.10
C THR A 150 17.23 -3.63 -10.09
N ILE A 151 16.62 -4.10 -11.20
CA ILE A 151 15.88 -5.36 -11.21
C ILE A 151 16.44 -6.44 -12.15
N GLU A 152 17.50 -6.18 -12.95
CA GLU A 152 17.99 -7.16 -13.95
C GLU A 152 18.32 -8.52 -13.34
N ASN A 153 18.96 -8.54 -12.18
CA ASN A 153 19.41 -9.76 -11.50
C ASN A 153 18.30 -10.55 -10.81
N LEU A 154 17.06 -10.07 -10.85
CA LEU A 154 15.91 -10.72 -10.23
C LEU A 154 15.21 -11.68 -11.19
N ASN A 155 14.57 -12.71 -10.63
CA ASN A 155 13.68 -13.58 -11.40
C ASN A 155 12.45 -12.80 -11.91
N THR A 156 11.83 -13.24 -13.00
CA THR A 156 10.68 -12.54 -13.62
C THR A 156 9.56 -12.22 -12.62
N GLY A 157 9.22 -13.15 -11.71
CA GLY A 157 8.22 -12.92 -10.67
C GLY A 157 8.65 -11.83 -9.66
N GLN A 158 9.92 -11.81 -9.29
CA GLN A 158 10.49 -10.79 -8.41
C GLN A 158 10.57 -9.42 -9.11
N LYS A 159 10.90 -9.39 -10.42
CA LYS A 159 10.85 -8.17 -11.22
C LYS A 159 9.46 -7.54 -11.22
N ILE A 160 8.42 -8.36 -11.44
CA ILE A 160 7.03 -7.89 -11.41
C ILE A 160 6.68 -7.35 -10.00
N MET A 161 7.09 -8.07 -8.95
CA MET A 161 6.82 -7.64 -7.57
C MET A 161 7.54 -6.33 -7.22
N ALA A 162 8.81 -6.17 -7.60
CA ALA A 162 9.58 -4.94 -7.39
C ALA A 162 9.00 -3.76 -8.18
N SER A 163 8.58 -3.98 -9.44
CA SER A 163 7.91 -2.96 -10.26
C SER A 163 6.54 -2.56 -9.69
N ALA A 164 5.77 -3.54 -9.17
CA ALA A 164 4.52 -3.28 -8.49
C ALA A 164 4.74 -2.50 -7.19
N PHE A 165 5.77 -2.87 -6.43
CA PHE A 165 6.16 -2.14 -5.21
C PHE A 165 6.50 -0.68 -5.55
N GLN A 166 7.29 -0.44 -6.62
CA GLN A 166 7.63 0.92 -7.05
C GLN A 166 6.38 1.71 -7.44
N ALA A 167 5.45 1.13 -8.19
CA ALA A 167 4.20 1.78 -8.53
C ALA A 167 3.31 2.09 -7.31
N VAL A 168 3.38 1.28 -6.26
CA VAL A 168 2.66 1.51 -5.00
C VAL A 168 3.34 2.59 -4.17
N THR A 169 4.68 2.55 -4.03
CA THR A 169 5.42 3.50 -3.19
C THR A 169 5.36 4.94 -3.72
N THR A 170 5.20 5.13 -5.05
CA THR A 170 4.96 6.45 -5.65
C THR A 170 3.66 7.12 -5.18
N ARG A 171 2.81 6.40 -4.43
CA ARG A 171 1.67 6.98 -3.69
C ARG A 171 2.09 7.74 -2.44
N THR A 172 3.21 8.45 -2.50
CA THR A 172 3.77 9.25 -1.40
C THR A 172 4.18 8.43 -0.18
N ALA A 173 4.42 7.10 -0.36
CA ALA A 173 4.75 6.23 0.75
C ALA A 173 6.23 6.27 1.17
N GLY A 174 7.16 6.49 0.23
CA GLY A 174 8.58 6.73 0.51
C GLY A 174 9.44 5.49 0.75
N PHE A 175 8.89 4.28 0.84
CA PHE A 175 9.69 3.05 0.96
C PHE A 175 10.35 2.68 -0.36
N SER A 176 11.54 2.06 -0.29
CA SER A 176 12.27 1.59 -1.45
C SER A 176 12.71 0.13 -1.28
N THR A 177 12.62 -0.66 -2.35
CA THR A 177 13.12 -2.03 -2.42
C THR A 177 14.38 -2.17 -3.27
N PHE A 178 14.84 -1.09 -3.89
CA PHE A 178 16.11 -0.99 -4.61
C PHE A 178 16.60 0.46 -4.58
N GLN A 179 17.87 0.70 -4.91
CA GLN A 179 18.44 2.04 -4.85
C GLN A 179 17.81 2.95 -5.90
N GLN A 180 17.21 4.05 -5.43
CA GLN A 180 16.54 5.02 -6.29
C GLN A 180 17.51 5.76 -7.23
N SER A 181 18.77 5.90 -6.82
CA SER A 181 19.83 6.53 -7.63
C SER A 181 20.24 5.70 -8.84
N GLY A 182 19.98 4.39 -8.86
CA GLY A 182 20.26 3.50 -9.96
C GLY A 182 19.16 3.40 -11.00
N MET A 183 18.03 4.10 -10.83
CA MET A 183 16.94 4.07 -11.83
C MET A 183 17.27 4.89 -13.07
N HIS A 184 16.72 4.47 -14.21
CA HIS A 184 16.76 5.28 -15.43
C HIS A 184 16.02 6.61 -15.24
N GLU A 185 16.49 7.68 -15.90
CA GLU A 185 15.89 9.02 -15.79
C GLU A 185 14.42 9.03 -16.24
N GLU A 186 14.09 8.23 -17.26
CA GLU A 186 12.72 8.05 -17.75
C GLU A 186 11.80 7.44 -16.70
N THR A 187 12.30 6.49 -15.91
CA THR A 187 11.58 5.90 -14.80
C THR A 187 11.38 6.91 -13.66
N GLY A 188 12.41 7.72 -13.38
CA GLY A 188 12.31 8.81 -12.43
C GLY A 188 11.22 9.82 -12.82
N PHE A 189 11.18 10.22 -14.09
CA PHE A 189 10.16 11.12 -14.62
C PHE A 189 8.76 10.52 -14.55
N LEU A 190 8.61 9.24 -14.92
CA LEU A 190 7.35 8.50 -14.78
C LEU A 190 6.85 8.50 -13.32
N ASN A 191 7.75 8.25 -12.37
CA ASN A 191 7.39 8.21 -10.96
C ASN A 191 6.93 9.58 -10.44
N ILE A 192 7.52 10.67 -10.92
CA ILE A 192 7.05 12.05 -10.63
C ILE A 192 5.61 12.25 -11.14
N ILE A 193 5.31 11.81 -12.36
CA ILE A 193 3.94 11.90 -12.92
C ILE A 193 2.96 11.09 -12.08
N LEU A 194 3.34 9.87 -11.67
CA LEU A 194 2.50 9.02 -10.82
C LEU A 194 2.24 9.66 -9.45
N MET A 195 3.24 10.29 -8.83
CA MET A 195 3.09 11.03 -7.59
C MET A 195 2.12 12.21 -7.73
N LEU A 196 2.26 13.02 -8.79
CA LEU A 196 1.38 14.16 -9.05
C LEU A 196 -0.06 13.75 -9.34
N SER A 197 -0.28 12.60 -10.04
CA SER A 197 -1.61 12.12 -10.37
C SER A 197 -2.45 11.78 -9.13
N LEU A 198 -1.80 11.44 -8.03
CA LEU A 198 -2.47 11.04 -6.80
C LEU A 198 -3.04 12.22 -6.01
N ILE A 199 -2.50 13.41 -6.20
CA ILE A 199 -2.96 14.63 -5.53
C ILE A 199 -4.38 15.01 -5.99
N HIS A 200 -4.78 14.55 -7.18
CA HIS A 200 -6.06 14.88 -7.81
C HIS A 200 -7.15 13.80 -7.66
N ILE A 201 -6.90 12.71 -6.93
CA ILE A 201 -7.87 11.64 -6.64
C ILE A 201 -8.45 11.81 -5.23
#